data_fb46aeef6a9931510b73f81d531fa5c2
#
_entry.id   fb46aeef6a9931510b73f81d531fa5c2
#
_cell.length_a   1.000
_cell.length_b   1.000
_cell.length_c   1.000
_cell.angle_alpha   90.00
_cell.angle_beta   90.00
_cell.angle_gamma   90.00
#
_symmetry.space_group_name_H-M   'P 1'
#
loop_
_entity.id
_entity.type
_entity.pdbx_description
1 polymer ?
#
loop_
_entity_poly.entity_id
_entity_poly.type
_entity_poly.pdbx_seq_one_letter_code
_entity_poly.pdbx_strand_id
1 'polypeptide(L)'
;MAEIKVEGLRHVYSVGTPFEKVALDGIDLEIPQGQLIGIIGHTGSGKSTFIQHLNALLPPTEGKVYVGGNDINADKYARKAVKGEVGLVFQYPEYQLFEETVYKDIAFGPRNLKLPEEEIDARVREAAGFVSVDEALFERSPLELSGGQKRRVAIAGVIAMRPGVLILDEPTAGLDPVGCRQILENILSYREKTGATVIVISHNMDDVARLAERILVFDRGRIVMDGAPDAVFADPARLIEIGLSVPHATEIAMELRSRGVALPDAIYTHDQLKAAILAAKGAGVC
;
A
#
# COMPACT_ATOMS: atom_id res chain seq x y z
N MET A 1 0.33 -17.96 8.24
CA MET A 1 0.90 -16.62 8.45
C MET A 1 1.54 -16.19 7.15
N ALA A 2 1.18 -15.03 6.62
CA ALA A 2 1.65 -14.62 5.30
C ALA A 2 3.06 -14.03 5.40
N GLU A 3 4.01 -14.67 4.79
CA GLU A 3 5.32 -14.17 4.43
C GLU A 3 5.35 -14.09 2.91
N ILE A 4 5.93 -13.03 2.35
CA ILE A 4 6.09 -12.89 0.92
C ILE A 4 7.57 -13.10 0.58
N LYS A 5 7.84 -13.98 -0.37
CA LYS A 5 9.16 -14.13 -0.97
C LYS A 5 9.05 -14.06 -2.50
N VAL A 6 9.91 -13.28 -3.11
CA VAL A 6 10.00 -13.08 -4.56
C VAL A 6 11.39 -13.44 -5.00
N GLU A 7 11.51 -14.30 -6.01
CA GLU A 7 12.78 -14.80 -6.55
C GLU A 7 12.86 -14.51 -8.05
N GLY A 8 13.78 -13.63 -8.44
CA GLY A 8 14.08 -13.31 -9.83
C GLY A 8 12.86 -12.86 -10.64
N LEU A 9 11.87 -12.18 -10.02
CA LEU A 9 10.61 -11.83 -10.68
C LEU A 9 10.85 -10.90 -11.86
N ARG A 10 10.50 -11.40 -13.05
CA ARG A 10 10.51 -10.64 -14.31
C ARG A 10 9.16 -10.68 -14.96
N HIS A 11 8.72 -9.53 -15.49
CA HIS A 11 7.48 -9.46 -16.27
C HIS A 11 7.66 -8.62 -17.51
N VAL A 12 7.29 -9.20 -18.64
CA VAL A 12 7.35 -8.55 -19.95
C VAL A 12 5.95 -8.55 -20.55
N TYR A 13 5.42 -7.37 -20.85
CA TYR A 13 4.17 -7.23 -21.59
C TYR A 13 4.41 -7.41 -23.08
N SER A 14 3.43 -7.98 -23.77
CA SER A 14 3.39 -8.10 -25.23
C SER A 14 4.64 -8.78 -25.83
N VAL A 15 5.12 -9.85 -25.20
CA VAL A 15 6.31 -10.62 -25.63
C VAL A 15 6.24 -10.96 -27.11
N GLY A 16 7.36 -10.72 -27.84
CA GLY A 16 7.49 -11.05 -29.26
C GLY A 16 6.74 -10.10 -30.19
N THR A 17 6.23 -8.98 -29.71
CA THR A 17 5.57 -7.95 -30.52
C THR A 17 6.39 -6.65 -30.56
N PRO A 18 6.12 -5.73 -31.52
CA PRO A 18 6.75 -4.40 -31.52
C PRO A 18 6.44 -3.53 -30.27
N PHE A 19 5.48 -3.95 -29.46
CA PHE A 19 5.07 -3.27 -28.22
C PHE A 19 5.61 -3.97 -26.96
N GLU A 20 6.62 -4.81 -27.12
CA GLU A 20 7.26 -5.49 -26.00
C GLU A 20 7.83 -4.48 -25.00
N LYS A 21 7.48 -4.66 -23.72
CA LYS A 21 7.91 -3.78 -22.64
C LYS A 21 8.24 -4.57 -21.38
N VAL A 22 9.48 -4.49 -20.93
CA VAL A 22 9.88 -5.00 -19.62
C VAL A 22 9.30 -4.09 -18.55
N ALA A 23 8.44 -4.64 -17.70
CA ALA A 23 7.79 -3.93 -16.60
C ALA A 23 8.44 -4.23 -15.25
N LEU A 24 8.92 -5.46 -15.07
CA LEU A 24 9.73 -5.87 -13.92
C LEU A 24 10.95 -6.61 -14.43
N ASP A 25 12.11 -6.37 -13.80
CA ASP A 25 13.40 -6.86 -14.31
C ASP A 25 14.26 -7.44 -13.18
N GLY A 26 13.93 -8.68 -12.79
CA GLY A 26 14.72 -9.47 -11.84
C GLY A 26 14.61 -8.97 -10.41
N ILE A 27 13.39 -8.93 -9.84
CA ILE A 27 13.17 -8.53 -8.45
C ILE A 27 13.36 -9.72 -7.53
N ASP A 28 14.25 -9.57 -6.55
CA ASP A 28 14.40 -10.44 -5.39
C ASP A 28 13.99 -9.66 -4.13
N LEU A 29 13.09 -10.22 -3.32
CA LEU A 29 12.56 -9.54 -2.15
C LEU A 29 12.00 -10.55 -1.14
N GLU A 30 12.25 -10.29 0.16
CA GLU A 30 11.58 -10.99 1.25
C GLU A 30 10.88 -9.98 2.15
N ILE A 31 9.60 -10.24 2.45
CA ILE A 31 8.76 -9.43 3.33
C ILE A 31 8.30 -10.30 4.50
N PRO A 32 8.80 -10.02 5.72
CA PRO A 32 8.32 -10.69 6.93
C PRO A 32 6.86 -10.39 7.22
N GLN A 33 6.21 -11.30 7.95
CA GLN A 33 4.86 -11.11 8.41
C GLN A 33 4.72 -9.88 9.31
N GLY A 34 3.59 -9.18 9.19
CA GLY A 34 3.19 -8.07 10.05
C GLY A 34 3.93 -6.76 9.77
N GLN A 35 4.82 -6.71 8.77
CA GLN A 35 5.55 -5.50 8.40
C GLN A 35 4.64 -4.53 7.64
N LEU A 36 4.80 -3.21 7.90
CA LEU A 36 4.16 -2.16 7.12
C LEU A 36 5.17 -1.58 6.13
N ILE A 37 4.88 -1.77 4.84
CA ILE A 37 5.78 -1.41 3.74
C ILE A 37 5.16 -0.30 2.91
N GLY A 38 5.95 0.75 2.68
CA GLY A 38 5.67 1.76 1.67
C GLY A 38 6.35 1.42 0.35
N ILE A 39 5.62 1.48 -0.76
CA ILE A 39 6.19 1.38 -2.10
C ILE A 39 6.07 2.73 -2.78
N ILE A 40 7.18 3.30 -3.19
CA ILE A 40 7.25 4.56 -3.91
C ILE A 40 7.97 4.38 -5.26
N GLY A 41 7.75 5.31 -6.18
CA GLY A 41 8.34 5.28 -7.52
C GLY A 41 7.49 6.08 -8.49
N HIS A 42 8.06 6.60 -9.57
CA HIS A 42 7.33 7.35 -10.59
C HIS A 42 6.28 6.47 -11.33
N THR A 43 5.37 7.11 -12.05
CA THR A 43 4.39 6.39 -12.89
C THR A 43 5.11 5.55 -13.95
N GLY A 44 4.73 4.28 -14.05
CA GLY A 44 5.37 3.34 -14.98
C GLY A 44 6.67 2.69 -14.47
N SER A 45 7.06 2.90 -13.20
CA SER A 45 8.23 2.24 -12.59
C SER A 45 8.05 0.75 -12.29
N GLY A 46 6.82 0.20 -12.42
CA GLY A 46 6.54 -1.23 -12.23
C GLY A 46 5.73 -1.57 -10.98
N LYS A 47 5.43 -0.61 -10.08
CA LYS A 47 4.73 -0.84 -8.81
C LYS A 47 3.42 -1.62 -8.96
N SER A 48 2.49 -1.12 -9.79
CA SER A 48 1.18 -1.77 -9.97
C SER A 48 1.31 -3.15 -10.62
N THR A 49 2.29 -3.35 -11.52
CA THR A 49 2.62 -4.66 -12.05
C THR A 49 3.12 -5.58 -10.93
N PHE A 50 4.01 -5.10 -10.07
CA PHE A 50 4.55 -5.87 -8.96
C PHE A 50 3.45 -6.36 -8.00
N ILE A 51 2.58 -5.49 -7.52
CA ILE A 51 1.50 -5.91 -6.59
C ILE A 51 0.50 -6.88 -7.21
N GLN A 52 0.28 -6.80 -8.53
CA GLN A 52 -0.59 -7.75 -9.23
C GLN A 52 0.03 -9.16 -9.31
N HIS A 53 1.36 -9.28 -9.23
CA HIS A 53 2.01 -10.58 -9.08
C HIS A 53 1.84 -11.15 -7.68
N LEU A 54 1.87 -10.31 -6.63
CA LEU A 54 1.72 -10.76 -5.25
C LEU A 54 0.35 -11.41 -4.97
N ASN A 55 -0.68 -11.02 -5.72
CA ASN A 55 -2.05 -11.56 -5.60
C ASN A 55 -2.39 -12.53 -6.77
N ALA A 56 -1.38 -12.96 -7.54
CA ALA A 56 -1.51 -13.85 -8.70
C ALA A 56 -2.52 -13.40 -9.77
N LEU A 57 -2.78 -12.10 -9.91
CA LEU A 57 -3.54 -11.55 -11.04
C LEU A 57 -2.75 -11.62 -12.33
N LEU A 58 -1.44 -11.38 -12.27
CA LEU A 58 -0.52 -11.59 -13.38
C LEU A 58 0.40 -12.77 -13.10
N PRO A 59 0.60 -13.69 -14.08
CA PRO A 59 1.65 -14.69 -14.00
C PRO A 59 2.99 -14.04 -14.32
N PRO A 60 4.10 -14.44 -13.66
CA PRO A 60 5.43 -13.98 -14.02
C PRO A 60 5.84 -14.50 -15.39
N THR A 61 6.67 -13.72 -16.12
CA THR A 61 7.36 -14.22 -17.32
C THR A 61 8.51 -15.12 -16.92
N GLU A 62 9.25 -14.71 -15.86
CA GLU A 62 10.32 -15.48 -15.23
C GLU A 62 10.30 -15.25 -13.72
N GLY A 63 10.89 -16.17 -12.97
CA GLY A 63 10.95 -16.09 -11.51
C GLY A 63 9.71 -16.65 -10.81
N LYS A 64 9.64 -16.48 -9.51
CA LYS A 64 8.59 -17.04 -8.66
C LYS A 64 8.17 -16.08 -7.55
N VAL A 65 6.93 -16.24 -7.12
CA VAL A 65 6.36 -15.54 -5.97
C VAL A 65 5.78 -16.55 -5.00
N TYR A 66 6.16 -16.44 -3.74
CA TYR A 66 5.67 -17.28 -2.66
C TYR A 66 4.92 -16.45 -1.64
N VAL A 67 3.81 -16.99 -1.14
CA VAL A 67 3.05 -16.45 -0.01
C VAL A 67 2.84 -17.57 1.00
N GLY A 68 3.19 -17.33 2.27
CA GLY A 68 3.14 -18.37 3.29
C GLY A 68 3.98 -19.62 2.94
N GLY A 69 5.08 -19.45 2.20
CA GLY A 69 5.94 -20.54 1.72
C GLY A 69 5.43 -21.30 0.48
N ASN A 70 4.23 -20.97 -0.04
CA ASN A 70 3.64 -21.63 -1.19
C ASN A 70 3.88 -20.84 -2.49
N ASP A 71 4.36 -21.49 -3.55
CA ASP A 71 4.44 -20.90 -4.89
C ASP A 71 3.02 -20.63 -5.40
N ILE A 72 2.64 -19.35 -5.44
CA ILE A 72 1.27 -18.93 -5.79
C ILE A 72 0.94 -19.08 -7.27
N ASN A 73 1.93 -19.38 -8.11
CA ASN A 73 1.78 -19.60 -9.54
C ASN A 73 1.98 -21.05 -9.96
N ALA A 74 2.20 -21.98 -9.02
CA ALA A 74 2.43 -23.39 -9.29
C ALA A 74 1.32 -24.03 -10.14
N ASP A 75 0.05 -23.70 -9.82
CA ASP A 75 -1.11 -24.16 -10.58
C ASP A 75 -2.33 -23.24 -10.39
N LYS A 76 -3.47 -23.61 -11.00
CA LYS A 76 -4.73 -22.86 -10.90
C LYS A 76 -5.33 -22.83 -9.47
N TYR A 77 -5.03 -23.84 -8.66
CA TYR A 77 -5.55 -23.93 -7.28
C TYR A 77 -4.76 -23.01 -6.36
N ALA A 78 -3.44 -22.96 -6.50
CA ALA A 78 -2.57 -22.02 -5.80
C ALA A 78 -2.98 -20.57 -6.11
N ARG A 79 -3.20 -20.23 -7.40
CA ARG A 79 -3.70 -18.90 -7.82
C ARG A 79 -5.07 -18.55 -7.24
N LYS A 80 -5.94 -19.53 -7.04
CA LYS A 80 -7.24 -19.30 -6.42
C LYS A 80 -7.12 -19.11 -4.92
N ALA A 81 -6.30 -19.91 -4.25
CA ALA A 81 -6.11 -19.86 -2.80
C ALA A 81 -5.53 -18.52 -2.36
N VAL A 82 -4.51 -18.00 -3.04
CA VAL A 82 -3.84 -16.75 -2.68
C VAL A 82 -4.77 -15.53 -2.70
N LYS A 83 -5.86 -15.55 -3.48
CA LYS A 83 -6.83 -14.45 -3.52
C LYS A 83 -7.58 -14.24 -2.20
N GLY A 84 -7.66 -15.25 -1.34
CA GLY A 84 -8.17 -15.12 0.01
C GLY A 84 -7.11 -14.67 1.02
N GLU A 85 -5.82 -14.89 0.69
CA GLU A 85 -4.67 -14.61 1.56
C GLU A 85 -4.08 -13.22 1.32
N VAL A 86 -4.11 -12.75 0.06
CA VAL A 86 -3.60 -11.45 -0.37
C VAL A 86 -4.76 -10.60 -0.87
N GLY A 87 -5.24 -9.70 -0.03
CA GLY A 87 -6.23 -8.69 -0.37
C GLY A 87 -5.58 -7.54 -1.13
N LEU A 88 -6.16 -7.15 -2.27
CA LEU A 88 -5.69 -6.04 -3.08
C LEU A 88 -6.79 -5.01 -3.28
N VAL A 89 -6.56 -3.80 -2.79
CA VAL A 89 -7.39 -2.61 -3.03
C VAL A 89 -6.72 -1.80 -4.13
N PHE A 90 -7.35 -1.70 -5.29
CA PHE A 90 -6.84 -0.92 -6.42
C PHE A 90 -7.03 0.57 -6.24
N GLN A 91 -6.35 1.35 -7.05
CA GLN A 91 -6.58 2.79 -7.18
C GLN A 91 -8.04 3.06 -7.60
N TYR A 92 -8.72 3.99 -6.92
CA TYR A 92 -10.14 4.30 -7.09
C TYR A 92 -11.06 3.08 -6.90
N PRO A 93 -10.99 2.39 -5.74
CA PRO A 93 -11.72 1.14 -5.52
C PRO A 93 -13.24 1.34 -5.49
N GLU A 94 -13.72 2.58 -5.33
CA GLU A 94 -15.12 2.98 -5.40
C GLU A 94 -15.79 2.68 -6.74
N TYR A 95 -15.04 2.53 -7.83
CA TYR A 95 -15.56 2.12 -9.13
C TYR A 95 -15.77 0.61 -9.27
N GLN A 96 -15.35 -0.16 -8.27
CA GLN A 96 -15.49 -1.62 -8.25
C GLN A 96 -16.74 -2.10 -7.52
N LEU A 97 -17.51 -1.20 -6.92
CA LEU A 97 -18.78 -1.53 -6.26
C LEU A 97 -19.84 -1.82 -7.32
N PHE A 98 -20.52 -2.97 -7.21
CA PHE A 98 -21.45 -3.45 -8.24
C PHE A 98 -22.71 -4.12 -7.69
N GLU A 99 -22.75 -4.44 -6.40
CA GLU A 99 -23.88 -5.10 -5.78
C GLU A 99 -25.04 -4.13 -5.51
N GLU A 100 -26.22 -4.67 -5.26
CA GLU A 100 -27.44 -3.88 -5.01
C GLU A 100 -27.36 -3.09 -3.70
N THR A 101 -26.69 -3.65 -2.68
CA THR A 101 -26.56 -3.04 -1.35
C THR A 101 -25.14 -3.07 -0.86
N VAL A 102 -24.80 -2.12 0.03
CA VAL A 102 -23.50 -2.03 0.71
C VAL A 102 -23.15 -3.35 1.41
N TYR A 103 -24.13 -3.95 2.11
CA TYR A 103 -23.90 -5.23 2.79
C TYR A 103 -23.51 -6.32 1.79
N LYS A 104 -24.19 -6.43 0.66
CA LYS A 104 -23.90 -7.44 -0.36
C LYS A 104 -22.52 -7.24 -0.99
N ASP A 105 -22.10 -5.99 -1.22
CA ASP A 105 -20.76 -5.68 -1.74
C ASP A 105 -19.66 -6.12 -0.75
N ILE A 106 -19.81 -5.81 0.53
CA ILE A 106 -18.84 -6.23 1.56
C ILE A 106 -18.85 -7.77 1.71
N ALA A 107 -20.03 -8.39 1.66
CA ALA A 107 -20.19 -9.84 1.79
C ALA A 107 -19.69 -10.64 0.57
N PHE A 108 -19.46 -10.00 -0.57
CA PHE A 108 -19.13 -10.69 -1.82
C PHE A 108 -17.87 -11.56 -1.70
N GLY A 109 -16.79 -11.02 -1.14
CA GLY A 109 -15.54 -11.76 -0.92
C GLY A 109 -15.75 -12.98 -0.01
N PRO A 110 -16.27 -12.84 1.21
CA PRO A 110 -16.59 -13.94 2.11
C PRO A 110 -17.50 -15.02 1.51
N ARG A 111 -18.52 -14.62 0.72
CA ARG A 111 -19.38 -15.58 0.00
C ARG A 111 -18.62 -16.41 -1.03
N ASN A 112 -17.69 -15.79 -1.75
CA ASN A 112 -16.83 -16.50 -2.71
C ASN A 112 -15.85 -17.47 -2.03
N LEU A 113 -15.52 -17.23 -0.76
CA LEU A 113 -14.79 -18.16 0.10
C LEU A 113 -15.68 -19.30 0.61
N LYS A 114 -16.99 -19.26 0.33
CA LYS A 114 -17.99 -20.26 0.74
C LYS A 114 -18.10 -20.41 2.26
N LEU A 115 -18.00 -19.30 2.97
CA LEU A 115 -18.19 -19.27 4.42
C LEU A 115 -19.68 -19.42 4.80
N PRO A 116 -19.99 -19.90 6.00
CA PRO A 116 -21.36 -19.89 6.53
C PRO A 116 -21.90 -18.46 6.66
N GLU A 117 -23.21 -18.26 6.45
CA GLU A 117 -23.83 -16.92 6.50
C GLU A 117 -23.62 -16.20 7.85
N GLU A 118 -23.61 -16.91 8.96
CA GLU A 118 -23.32 -16.35 10.29
C GLU A 118 -21.89 -15.78 10.37
N GLU A 119 -20.91 -16.47 9.79
CA GLU A 119 -19.54 -15.99 9.72
C GLU A 119 -19.40 -14.83 8.74
N ILE A 120 -20.14 -14.86 7.64
CA ILE A 120 -20.18 -13.74 6.67
C ILE A 120 -20.69 -12.47 7.35
N ASP A 121 -21.82 -12.54 8.08
CA ASP A 121 -22.36 -11.38 8.79
C ASP A 121 -21.37 -10.81 9.81
N ALA A 122 -20.75 -11.68 10.60
CA ALA A 122 -19.74 -11.27 11.57
C ALA A 122 -18.55 -10.55 10.91
N ARG A 123 -18.04 -11.08 9.79
CA ARG A 123 -16.93 -10.46 9.03
C ARG A 123 -17.31 -9.15 8.38
N VAL A 124 -18.53 -9.04 7.84
CA VAL A 124 -19.05 -7.79 7.26
C VAL A 124 -19.09 -6.69 8.29
N ARG A 125 -19.66 -6.96 9.49
CA ARG A 125 -19.75 -5.97 10.58
C ARG A 125 -18.38 -5.58 11.12
N GLU A 126 -17.50 -6.55 11.30
CA GLU A 126 -16.11 -6.29 11.73
C GLU A 126 -15.37 -5.42 10.69
N ALA A 127 -15.45 -5.75 9.40
CA ALA A 127 -14.81 -4.99 8.33
C ALA A 127 -15.38 -3.58 8.22
N ALA A 128 -16.70 -3.42 8.31
CA ALA A 128 -17.37 -2.10 8.34
C ALA A 128 -16.87 -1.25 9.52
N GLY A 129 -16.71 -1.87 10.70
CA GLY A 129 -16.17 -1.21 11.89
C GLY A 129 -14.73 -0.71 11.71
N PHE A 130 -13.86 -1.48 11.05
CA PHE A 130 -12.47 -1.05 10.77
C PHE A 130 -12.39 0.21 9.92
N VAL A 131 -13.30 0.38 8.97
CA VAL A 131 -13.28 1.51 8.02
C VAL A 131 -14.34 2.57 8.32
N SER A 132 -14.99 2.50 9.48
CA SER A 132 -16.03 3.45 9.92
C SER A 132 -17.19 3.57 8.92
N VAL A 133 -17.69 2.44 8.43
CA VAL A 133 -18.94 2.34 7.66
C VAL A 133 -20.08 2.07 8.64
N ASP A 134 -21.05 2.99 8.69
CA ASP A 134 -22.23 2.87 9.53
C ASP A 134 -23.14 1.73 9.02
N GLU A 135 -23.59 0.87 9.91
CA GLU A 135 -24.53 -0.22 9.58
C GLU A 135 -25.86 0.29 9.03
N ALA A 136 -26.29 1.53 9.35
CA ALA A 136 -27.45 2.16 8.74
C ALA A 136 -27.34 2.33 7.21
N LEU A 137 -26.14 2.18 6.65
CA LEU A 137 -25.90 2.22 5.20
C LEU A 137 -26.02 0.83 4.54
N PHE A 138 -26.09 -0.26 5.30
CA PHE A 138 -26.00 -1.62 4.76
C PHE A 138 -27.06 -1.94 3.70
N GLU A 139 -28.28 -1.46 3.89
CA GLU A 139 -29.38 -1.69 2.94
C GLU A 139 -29.42 -0.65 1.80
N ARG A 140 -28.56 0.36 1.83
CA ARG A 140 -28.51 1.35 0.75
C ARG A 140 -27.76 0.84 -0.45
N SER A 141 -28.12 1.37 -1.63
CA SER A 141 -27.33 1.17 -2.83
C SER A 141 -25.97 1.86 -2.72
N PRO A 142 -24.85 1.22 -3.09
CA PRO A 142 -23.55 1.88 -3.17
C PRO A 142 -23.57 3.15 -4.05
N LEU A 143 -24.47 3.22 -5.02
CA LEU A 143 -24.59 4.38 -5.93
C LEU A 143 -25.03 5.66 -5.20
N GLU A 144 -25.75 5.54 -4.08
CA GLU A 144 -26.25 6.66 -3.26
C GLU A 144 -25.20 7.24 -2.31
N LEU A 145 -24.05 6.58 -2.19
CA LEU A 145 -23.00 6.97 -1.25
C LEU A 145 -22.12 8.08 -1.81
N SER A 146 -21.56 8.90 -0.92
CA SER A 146 -20.46 9.81 -1.27
C SER A 146 -19.20 9.03 -1.70
N GLY A 147 -18.30 9.67 -2.45
CA GLY A 147 -17.05 9.04 -2.91
C GLY A 147 -16.22 8.44 -1.76
N GLY A 148 -16.09 9.16 -0.64
CA GLY A 148 -15.37 8.67 0.54
C GLY A 148 -16.08 7.49 1.22
N GLN A 149 -17.43 7.46 1.24
CA GLN A 149 -18.19 6.32 1.73
C GLN A 149 -18.01 5.09 0.83
N LYS A 150 -18.12 5.27 -0.49
CA LYS A 150 -17.87 4.21 -1.48
C LYS A 150 -16.50 3.58 -1.29
N ARG A 151 -15.46 4.42 -1.15
CA ARG A 151 -14.08 3.95 -0.92
C ARG A 151 -13.97 3.10 0.35
N ARG A 152 -14.56 3.55 1.46
CA ARG A 152 -14.58 2.76 2.70
C ARG A 152 -15.30 1.43 2.52
N VAL A 153 -16.42 1.40 1.83
CA VAL A 153 -17.14 0.16 1.51
C VAL A 153 -16.28 -0.80 0.68
N ALA A 154 -15.61 -0.30 -0.35
CA ALA A 154 -14.72 -1.12 -1.18
C ALA A 154 -13.53 -1.69 -0.40
N ILE A 155 -12.92 -0.90 0.49
CA ILE A 155 -11.86 -1.38 1.39
C ILE A 155 -12.43 -2.43 2.36
N ALA A 156 -13.64 -2.22 2.93
CA ALA A 156 -14.31 -3.19 3.78
C ALA A 156 -14.51 -4.53 3.09
N GLY A 157 -14.91 -4.53 1.80
CA GLY A 157 -15.08 -5.75 1.00
C GLY A 157 -13.81 -6.60 0.90
N VAL A 158 -12.63 -5.95 0.84
CA VAL A 158 -11.34 -6.66 0.85
C VAL A 158 -10.98 -7.13 2.27
N ILE A 159 -11.14 -6.28 3.28
CA ILE A 159 -10.85 -6.60 4.69
C ILE A 159 -11.75 -7.75 5.21
N ALA A 160 -13.00 -7.84 4.76
CA ALA A 160 -13.93 -8.88 5.16
C ALA A 160 -13.45 -10.31 4.82
N MET A 161 -12.54 -10.46 3.86
CA MET A 161 -11.89 -11.74 3.57
C MET A 161 -10.86 -12.12 4.65
N ARG A 162 -10.47 -11.19 5.53
CA ARG A 162 -9.40 -11.31 6.55
C ARG A 162 -8.08 -11.75 5.94
N PRO A 163 -7.56 -11.00 4.94
CA PRO A 163 -6.30 -11.36 4.29
C PRO A 163 -5.12 -11.26 5.27
N GLY A 164 -4.16 -12.19 5.15
CA GLY A 164 -2.89 -12.11 5.86
C GLY A 164 -1.97 -11.01 5.32
N VAL A 165 -2.15 -10.64 4.05
CA VAL A 165 -1.47 -9.52 3.39
C VAL A 165 -2.52 -8.58 2.82
N LEU A 166 -2.49 -7.30 3.22
CA LEU A 166 -3.35 -6.25 2.67
C LEU A 166 -2.52 -5.28 1.83
N ILE A 167 -2.82 -5.19 0.55
CA ILE A 167 -2.17 -4.28 -0.40
C ILE A 167 -3.15 -3.17 -0.76
N LEU A 168 -2.70 -1.92 -0.67
CA LEU A 168 -3.50 -0.74 -1.01
C LEU A 168 -2.74 0.11 -2.03
N ASP A 169 -3.31 0.26 -3.22
CA ASP A 169 -2.76 1.10 -4.29
C ASP A 169 -3.42 2.47 -4.22
N GLU A 170 -2.66 3.49 -3.81
CA GLU A 170 -3.09 4.89 -3.68
C GLU A 170 -4.38 5.08 -2.83
N PRO A 171 -4.43 4.55 -1.58
CA PRO A 171 -5.67 4.55 -0.80
C PRO A 171 -6.21 5.94 -0.45
N THR A 172 -5.37 6.97 -0.46
CA THR A 172 -5.71 8.36 -0.10
C THR A 172 -5.95 9.26 -1.32
N ALA A 173 -5.74 8.77 -2.56
CA ALA A 173 -5.86 9.59 -3.76
C ALA A 173 -7.25 10.21 -3.92
N GLY A 174 -7.32 11.54 -4.12
CA GLY A 174 -8.58 12.26 -4.34
C GLY A 174 -9.44 12.48 -3.09
N LEU A 175 -8.95 12.13 -1.89
CA LEU A 175 -9.61 12.46 -0.64
C LEU A 175 -9.15 13.82 -0.11
N ASP A 176 -10.01 14.44 0.71
CA ASP A 176 -9.62 15.60 1.51
C ASP A 176 -8.65 15.21 2.66
N PRO A 177 -7.97 16.15 3.30
CA PRO A 177 -7.00 15.85 4.35
C PRO A 177 -7.58 15.10 5.56
N VAL A 178 -8.88 15.24 5.85
CA VAL A 178 -9.55 14.53 6.94
C VAL A 178 -9.78 13.07 6.54
N GLY A 179 -10.29 12.84 5.33
CA GLY A 179 -10.49 11.52 4.76
C GLY A 179 -9.17 10.74 4.63
N CYS A 180 -8.09 11.41 4.20
CA CYS A 180 -6.75 10.80 4.14
C CYS A 180 -6.33 10.28 5.52
N ARG A 181 -6.37 11.13 6.55
CA ARG A 181 -6.00 10.72 7.92
C ARG A 181 -6.82 9.54 8.40
N GLN A 182 -8.14 9.58 8.20
CA GLN A 182 -9.04 8.52 8.65
C GLN A 182 -8.73 7.18 7.99
N ILE A 183 -8.47 7.16 6.68
CA ILE A 183 -8.09 5.92 5.97
C ILE A 183 -6.78 5.37 6.50
N LEU A 184 -5.77 6.23 6.71
CA LEU A 184 -4.46 5.79 7.22
C LEU A 184 -4.57 5.25 8.66
N GLU A 185 -5.34 5.90 9.53
CA GLU A 185 -5.62 5.42 10.89
C GLU A 185 -6.35 4.09 10.89
N ASN A 186 -7.32 3.91 10.00
CA ASN A 186 -8.03 2.66 9.84
C ASN A 186 -7.10 1.51 9.39
N ILE A 187 -6.18 1.78 8.47
CA ILE A 187 -5.16 0.80 8.01
C ILE A 187 -4.25 0.39 9.17
N LEU A 188 -3.76 1.36 9.96
CA LEU A 188 -2.93 1.09 11.13
C LEU A 188 -3.69 0.25 12.17
N SER A 189 -4.94 0.64 12.49
CA SER A 189 -5.80 -0.11 13.41
C SER A 189 -6.07 -1.53 12.93
N TYR A 190 -6.31 -1.73 11.64
CA TYR A 190 -6.46 -3.06 11.06
C TYR A 190 -5.21 -3.91 11.28
N ARG A 191 -4.03 -3.38 10.91
CA ARG A 191 -2.75 -4.06 11.10
C ARG A 191 -2.50 -4.43 12.58
N GLU A 192 -2.70 -3.48 13.50
CA GLU A 192 -2.48 -3.70 14.93
C GLU A 192 -3.35 -4.82 15.49
N LYS A 193 -4.62 -4.88 15.07
CA LYS A 193 -5.58 -5.88 15.57
C LYS A 193 -5.40 -7.26 14.93
N THR A 194 -4.96 -7.33 13.68
CA THR A 194 -4.90 -8.59 12.91
C THR A 194 -3.50 -9.16 12.79
N GLY A 195 -2.46 -8.35 12.96
CA GLY A 195 -1.08 -8.74 12.68
C GLY A 195 -0.80 -8.94 11.19
N ALA A 196 -1.68 -8.44 10.31
CA ALA A 196 -1.51 -8.57 8.86
C ALA A 196 -0.29 -7.78 8.36
N THR A 197 0.37 -8.29 7.33
CA THR A 197 1.33 -7.53 6.54
C THR A 197 0.58 -6.51 5.71
N VAL A 198 1.03 -5.25 5.72
CA VAL A 198 0.39 -4.18 4.95
C VAL A 198 1.38 -3.58 3.97
N ILE A 199 0.96 -3.45 2.71
CA ILE A 199 1.73 -2.80 1.65
C ILE A 199 0.92 -1.61 1.15
N VAL A 200 1.48 -0.40 1.24
CA VAL A 200 0.85 0.82 0.76
C VAL A 200 1.67 1.41 -0.37
N ILE A 201 1.06 1.55 -1.54
CA ILE A 201 1.64 2.35 -2.62
C ILE A 201 1.09 3.76 -2.47
N SER A 202 1.96 4.77 -2.46
CA SER A 202 1.55 6.17 -2.44
C SER A 202 2.53 7.07 -3.17
N HIS A 203 2.00 8.12 -3.80
CA HIS A 203 2.78 9.25 -4.31
C HIS A 203 2.96 10.35 -3.26
N ASN A 204 2.24 10.28 -2.15
CA ASN A 204 2.37 11.20 -1.04
C ASN A 204 3.51 10.75 -0.11
N MET A 205 4.65 11.42 -0.20
CA MET A 205 5.84 11.06 0.58
C MET A 205 5.65 11.29 2.08
N ASP A 206 4.81 12.23 2.50
CA ASP A 206 4.51 12.47 3.92
C ASP A 206 3.70 11.30 4.51
N ASP A 207 2.75 10.74 3.76
CA ASP A 207 2.00 9.56 4.18
C ASP A 207 2.92 8.35 4.34
N VAL A 208 3.79 8.10 3.34
CA VAL A 208 4.76 6.99 3.39
C VAL A 208 5.75 7.17 4.54
N ALA A 209 6.31 8.36 4.70
CA ALA A 209 7.25 8.69 5.78
C ALA A 209 6.66 8.47 7.18
N ARG A 210 5.35 8.68 7.32
CA ARG A 210 4.62 8.55 8.59
C ARG A 210 4.22 7.12 8.91
N LEU A 211 3.89 6.32 7.88
CA LEU A 211 3.31 4.99 8.05
C LEU A 211 4.34 3.87 7.99
N ALA A 212 5.26 3.94 6.99
CA ALA A 212 6.08 2.80 6.62
C ALA A 212 7.18 2.50 7.66
N GLU A 213 7.38 1.22 7.94
CA GLU A 213 8.54 0.71 8.67
C GLU A 213 9.70 0.39 7.71
N ARG A 214 9.38 0.11 6.46
CA ARG A 214 10.31 -0.16 5.37
C ARG A 214 9.77 0.45 4.09
N ILE A 215 10.64 1.03 3.29
CA ILE A 215 10.29 1.66 2.02
C ILE A 215 11.02 0.94 0.89
N LEU A 216 10.28 0.56 -0.14
CA LEU A 216 10.80 0.05 -1.40
C LEU A 216 10.68 1.12 -2.46
N VAL A 217 11.78 1.53 -3.04
CA VAL A 217 11.82 2.54 -4.11
C VAL A 217 11.95 1.83 -5.45
N PHE A 218 10.93 1.99 -6.29
CA PHE A 218 10.89 1.41 -7.63
C PHE A 218 11.34 2.43 -8.70
N ASP A 219 12.30 2.02 -9.51
CA ASP A 219 12.69 2.72 -10.74
C ASP A 219 12.91 1.69 -11.86
N ARG A 220 12.29 1.95 -13.04
CA ARG A 220 12.46 1.16 -14.29
C ARG A 220 12.36 -0.36 -14.09
N GLY A 221 11.35 -0.80 -13.31
CA GLY A 221 11.08 -2.22 -13.08
C GLY A 221 11.99 -2.89 -12.04
N ARG A 222 12.82 -2.12 -11.32
CA ARG A 222 13.73 -2.63 -10.29
C ARG A 222 13.49 -1.93 -8.96
N ILE A 223 13.86 -2.58 -7.86
CA ILE A 223 13.97 -1.95 -6.54
C ILE A 223 15.38 -1.34 -6.44
N VAL A 224 15.45 -0.01 -6.40
CA VAL A 224 16.73 0.73 -6.37
C VAL A 224 17.14 1.20 -4.99
N MET A 225 16.20 1.28 -4.04
CA MET A 225 16.44 1.49 -2.62
C MET A 225 15.48 0.63 -1.81
N ASP A 226 15.95 0.10 -0.69
CA ASP A 226 15.21 -0.77 0.23
C ASP A 226 15.72 -0.53 1.64
N GLY A 227 14.90 0.02 2.52
CA GLY A 227 15.33 0.34 3.87
C GLY A 227 14.26 1.01 4.72
N ALA A 228 14.61 1.30 5.96
CA ALA A 228 13.78 2.09 6.85
C ALA A 228 13.64 3.55 6.33
N PRO A 229 12.57 4.28 6.73
CA PRO A 229 12.34 5.65 6.25
C PRO A 229 13.54 6.59 6.45
N ASP A 230 14.23 6.47 7.59
CA ASP A 230 15.42 7.28 7.88
C ASP A 230 16.57 7.03 6.90
N ALA A 231 16.80 5.78 6.49
CA ALA A 231 17.81 5.44 5.49
C ALA A 231 17.44 5.92 4.08
N VAL A 232 16.16 5.80 3.70
CA VAL A 232 15.70 6.19 2.36
C VAL A 232 15.64 7.72 2.22
N PHE A 233 15.11 8.43 3.21
CA PHE A 233 14.98 9.89 3.18
C PHE A 233 16.24 10.65 3.63
N ALA A 234 17.28 9.95 4.08
CA ALA A 234 18.60 10.54 4.30
C ALA A 234 19.32 10.92 2.99
N ASP A 235 18.94 10.31 1.86
CA ASP A 235 19.45 10.63 0.53
C ASP A 235 18.38 11.26 -0.39
N PRO A 236 17.94 12.50 -0.09
CA PRO A 236 16.93 13.17 -0.89
C PRO A 236 17.41 13.47 -2.32
N ALA A 237 18.72 13.65 -2.53
CA ALA A 237 19.28 13.90 -3.86
C ALA A 237 19.05 12.71 -4.78
N ARG A 238 19.22 11.49 -4.29
CA ARG A 238 18.99 10.26 -5.04
C ARG A 238 17.51 10.11 -5.43
N LEU A 239 16.58 10.43 -4.53
CA LEU A 239 15.14 10.40 -4.81
C LEU A 239 14.77 11.41 -5.91
N ILE A 240 15.30 12.63 -5.82
CA ILE A 240 15.07 13.68 -6.84
C ILE A 240 15.67 13.28 -8.19
N GLU A 241 16.87 12.69 -8.22
CA GLU A 241 17.53 12.22 -9.45
C GLU A 241 16.66 11.22 -10.23
N ILE A 242 15.96 10.32 -9.54
CA ILE A 242 15.04 9.36 -10.17
C ILE A 242 13.62 9.90 -10.37
N GLY A 243 13.42 11.22 -10.21
CA GLY A 243 12.16 11.91 -10.48
C GLY A 243 11.08 11.76 -9.40
N LEU A 244 11.47 11.47 -8.16
CA LEU A 244 10.56 11.44 -7.01
C LEU A 244 10.63 12.76 -6.23
N SER A 245 9.54 13.09 -5.54
CA SER A 245 9.52 14.10 -4.49
C SER A 245 10.07 13.53 -3.19
N VAL A 246 10.26 14.40 -2.22
CA VAL A 246 10.63 14.06 -0.84
C VAL A 246 9.54 14.58 0.12
N PRO A 247 9.46 14.11 1.37
CA PRO A 247 8.55 14.69 2.37
C PRO A 247 8.74 16.20 2.52
N HIS A 248 7.66 16.94 2.77
CA HIS A 248 7.72 18.40 2.96
C HIS A 248 8.70 18.80 4.06
N ALA A 249 8.78 18.05 5.15
CA ALA A 249 9.76 18.28 6.20
C ALA A 249 11.21 18.18 5.69
N THR A 250 11.48 17.26 4.77
CA THR A 250 12.79 17.09 4.12
C THR A 250 13.10 18.28 3.22
N GLU A 251 12.14 18.74 2.41
CA GLU A 251 12.31 19.93 1.53
C GLU A 251 12.68 21.18 2.35
N ILE A 252 11.92 21.43 3.43
CA ILE A 252 12.20 22.58 4.33
C ILE A 252 13.57 22.43 4.99
N ALA A 253 13.94 21.22 5.44
CA ALA A 253 15.24 20.98 6.04
C ALA A 253 16.40 21.21 5.06
N MET A 254 16.24 20.80 3.79
CA MET A 254 17.21 21.06 2.73
C MET A 254 17.37 22.56 2.48
N GLU A 255 16.28 23.31 2.42
CA GLU A 255 16.32 24.78 2.23
C GLU A 255 16.98 25.49 3.42
N LEU A 256 16.68 25.07 4.64
CA LEU A 256 17.32 25.64 5.83
C LEU A 256 18.83 25.34 5.88
N ARG A 257 19.25 24.12 5.50
CA ARG A 257 20.67 23.78 5.40
C ARG A 257 21.39 24.61 4.34
N SER A 258 20.77 24.85 3.18
CA SER A 258 21.34 25.70 2.12
C SER A 258 21.59 27.12 2.59
N ARG A 259 20.84 27.59 3.60
CA ARG A 259 20.97 28.90 4.26
C ARG A 259 21.91 28.87 5.46
N GLY A 260 22.60 27.76 5.71
CA GLY A 260 23.58 27.63 6.79
C GLY A 260 23.05 27.19 8.14
N VAL A 261 21.77 26.76 8.23
CA VAL A 261 21.25 26.22 9.49
C VAL A 261 21.71 24.77 9.63
N ALA A 262 22.39 24.46 10.73
CA ALA A 262 22.87 23.10 11.04
C ALA A 262 21.67 22.23 11.47
N LEU A 263 21.24 21.32 10.59
CA LEU A 263 20.15 20.36 10.86
C LEU A 263 20.64 18.93 10.54
N PRO A 264 20.12 17.89 11.24
CA PRO A 264 20.36 16.49 10.92
C PRO A 264 20.00 16.13 9.47
N ASP A 265 20.64 15.09 8.89
CA ASP A 265 20.39 14.68 7.51
C ASP A 265 19.00 14.03 7.34
N ALA A 266 18.64 13.11 8.21
CA ALA A 266 17.37 12.39 8.16
C ALA A 266 16.26 13.17 8.90
N ILE A 267 15.63 14.13 8.22
CA ILE A 267 14.41 14.81 8.66
C ILE A 267 13.34 14.56 7.61
N TYR A 268 12.31 13.79 7.98
CA TYR A 268 11.22 13.40 7.07
C TYR A 268 9.82 13.51 7.67
N THR A 269 9.73 13.91 8.97
CA THR A 269 8.45 14.23 9.61
C THR A 269 8.43 15.65 10.15
N HIS A 270 7.24 16.24 10.27
CA HIS A 270 7.06 17.58 10.83
C HIS A 270 7.57 17.68 12.28
N ASP A 271 7.40 16.63 13.09
CA ASP A 271 7.86 16.62 14.48
C ASP A 271 9.39 16.61 14.57
N GLN A 272 10.06 15.83 13.71
CA GLN A 272 11.52 15.84 13.59
C GLN A 272 12.03 17.23 13.18
N LEU A 273 11.39 17.85 12.17
CA LEU A 273 11.75 19.19 11.71
C LEU A 273 11.60 20.24 12.83
N LYS A 274 10.45 20.21 13.51
CA LYS A 274 10.17 21.12 14.64
C LYS A 274 11.21 20.96 15.75
N ALA A 275 11.51 19.73 16.14
CA ALA A 275 12.51 19.45 17.17
C ALA A 275 13.91 19.96 16.76
N ALA A 276 14.32 19.71 15.52
CA ALA A 276 15.61 20.12 14.99
C ALA A 276 15.74 21.65 14.91
N ILE A 277 14.70 22.37 14.48
CA ILE A 277 14.70 23.84 14.44
C ILE A 277 14.81 24.44 15.87
N LEU A 278 14.07 23.87 16.83
CA LEU A 278 14.13 24.34 18.23
C LEU A 278 15.52 24.11 18.85
N ALA A 279 16.15 22.96 18.55
CA ALA A 279 17.50 22.66 18.99
C ALA A 279 18.54 23.63 18.38
N ALA A 280 18.43 23.91 17.08
CA ALA A 280 19.32 24.88 16.41
C ALA A 280 19.20 26.27 16.97
N LYS A 281 17.96 26.76 17.29
CA LYS A 281 17.73 28.04 17.97
C LYS A 281 18.34 28.10 19.38
N GLY A 282 18.22 27.01 20.15
CA GLY A 282 18.78 26.93 21.50
C GLY A 282 20.33 26.93 21.52
N ALA A 283 20.95 26.48 20.42
CA ALA A 283 22.41 26.50 20.25
C ALA A 283 22.99 27.85 19.79
N GLY A 284 22.16 28.93 19.67
CA GLY A 284 22.63 30.29 19.35
C GLY A 284 23.05 30.49 17.88
N VAL A 285 22.61 29.63 17.00
CA VAL A 285 22.79 29.79 15.54
C VAL A 285 21.52 30.46 15.00
N CYS A 286 21.50 31.79 15.02
CA CYS A 286 20.61 32.63 14.23
C CYS A 286 21.39 33.29 13.12
#